data_81bd07926804a445e0cc24bc96c87d6f
#
_entry.id   81bd07926804a445e0cc24bc96c87d6f
#
_cell.length_a   1.000
_cell.length_b   1.000
_cell.length_c   1.000
_cell.angle_alpha   90.00
_cell.angle_beta   90.00
_cell.angle_gamma   90.00
#
_symmetry.space_group_name_H-M   'P 1'
#
loop_
_entity.id
_entity.type
_entity.pdbx_description
1 polymer ?
#
loop_
_entity_poly.entity_id
_entity_poly.type
_entity_poly.pdbx_seq_one_letter_code
_entity_poly.pdbx_strand_id
1 'polypeptide(L)'
;MDLQSLKNRFSIIGNTPSLNHALNTAEQVAATDLTVLIVGESGVGKEVFSQIIHSLSARKHNPFIAVNCGAIPEGTIDSELFGHEKGSFTGAVDSRKGYFETVNGGTIFLDEIGEMPLGTQARLLRVLETGEFIRVGSSKVQKTDVRVIAATNRELMEFTQKGKFREDLYYRLNTVPIRVPSLRDRKEDIPLLFRKFVVDFAEKYKTKPIFLDEEARALLTTYSWPGNVRELKNIAEQISVLSTTDQINAQILAGFLPQHSTNNMPMVTGAPVSEFANEREILYKLFFDMKKDVNELKKMFFEILQNPSLAGQAGNFTRESMMNELKEDILPASSHINTNISNTSSNTPTLPAVQIAHNNQPLILDNELQGHYEVEESLNIMDKEKELILKALKKHRGRRKDASTDLGISERTLYRKIKEYDIEE
;
A
#
# COMPACT_ATOMS: atom_id res chain seq x y z
N MET A 1 32.22 22.21 -11.60
CA MET A 1 31.49 22.21 -12.90
C MET A 1 30.47 23.34 -12.82
N ASP A 2 30.18 24.05 -13.93
CA ASP A 2 29.11 25.07 -13.84
C ASP A 2 27.76 24.41 -13.60
N LEU A 3 26.96 24.95 -12.66
CA LEU A 3 25.65 24.40 -12.27
C LEU A 3 24.70 24.23 -13.45
N GLN A 4 24.80 25.14 -14.44
CA GLN A 4 23.98 25.04 -15.66
C GLN A 4 24.37 23.83 -16.52
N SER A 5 25.67 23.56 -16.63
CA SER A 5 26.18 22.38 -17.35
C SER A 5 25.75 21.09 -16.69
N LEU A 6 25.72 21.07 -15.35
CA LEU A 6 25.19 19.92 -14.56
C LEU A 6 23.70 19.71 -14.81
N LYS A 7 22.90 20.77 -14.76
CA LYS A 7 21.46 20.70 -15.05
C LYS A 7 21.19 20.18 -16.47
N ASN A 8 21.90 20.69 -17.45
CA ASN A 8 21.74 20.27 -18.84
C ASN A 8 22.09 18.79 -19.03
N ARG A 9 23.16 18.31 -18.38
CA ARG A 9 23.62 16.93 -18.49
C ARG A 9 22.61 15.94 -17.91
N PHE A 10 21.93 16.30 -16.83
CA PHE A 10 20.95 15.43 -16.13
C PHE A 10 19.50 15.82 -16.42
N SER A 11 19.26 16.71 -17.39
CA SER A 11 17.92 17.18 -17.76
C SER A 11 17.12 17.74 -16.59
N ILE A 12 17.80 18.42 -15.65
CA ILE A 12 17.18 19.05 -14.50
C ILE A 12 16.67 20.43 -14.88
N ILE A 13 15.38 20.66 -14.63
CA ILE A 13 14.72 21.93 -14.92
C ILE A 13 14.33 22.59 -13.60
N GLY A 14 14.63 23.87 -13.52
CA GLY A 14 14.32 24.72 -12.37
C GLY A 14 15.53 25.56 -11.97
N ASN A 15 15.21 26.72 -11.37
CA ASN A 15 16.20 27.68 -10.92
C ASN A 15 15.97 28.15 -9.47
N THR A 16 15.05 27.52 -8.78
CA THR A 16 14.78 27.84 -7.37
C THR A 16 16.03 27.72 -6.51
N PRO A 17 16.26 28.64 -5.57
CA PRO A 17 17.45 28.62 -4.70
C PRO A 17 17.59 27.32 -3.91
N SER A 18 16.49 26.73 -3.44
CA SER A 18 16.47 25.45 -2.71
C SER A 18 16.95 24.26 -3.56
N LEU A 19 16.52 24.18 -4.82
CA LEU A 19 16.99 23.17 -5.77
C LEU A 19 18.49 23.38 -6.09
N ASN A 20 18.91 24.63 -6.32
CA ASN A 20 20.30 24.95 -6.60
C ASN A 20 21.20 24.60 -5.42
N HIS A 21 20.78 24.86 -4.18
CA HIS A 21 21.49 24.48 -2.97
C HIS A 21 21.66 22.95 -2.87
N ALA A 22 20.60 22.18 -3.10
CA ALA A 22 20.67 20.72 -3.10
C ALA A 22 21.64 20.18 -4.17
N LEU A 23 21.64 20.77 -5.39
CA LEU A 23 22.54 20.38 -6.47
C LEU A 23 24.01 20.73 -6.14
N ASN A 24 24.27 21.89 -5.58
CA ASN A 24 25.62 22.28 -5.16
C ASN A 24 26.15 21.35 -4.06
N THR A 25 25.31 20.98 -3.09
CA THR A 25 25.68 20.00 -2.06
C THR A 25 25.98 18.64 -2.67
N ALA A 26 25.19 18.20 -3.65
CA ALA A 26 25.43 16.93 -4.36
C ALA A 26 26.74 16.96 -5.13
N GLU A 27 27.10 18.07 -5.80
CA GLU A 27 28.38 18.25 -6.49
C GLU A 27 29.56 18.20 -5.51
N GLN A 28 29.48 18.93 -4.41
CA GLN A 28 30.54 18.99 -3.39
C GLN A 28 30.80 17.62 -2.75
N VAL A 29 29.75 16.89 -2.38
CA VAL A 29 29.89 15.58 -1.75
C VAL A 29 30.31 14.49 -2.74
N ALA A 30 30.10 14.69 -4.02
CA ALA A 30 30.48 13.71 -5.05
C ALA A 30 31.99 13.38 -5.04
N ALA A 31 32.82 14.36 -4.75
CA ALA A 31 34.28 14.20 -4.68
C ALA A 31 34.75 13.36 -3.47
N THR A 32 33.86 13.05 -2.52
CA THR A 32 34.18 12.28 -1.30
C THR A 32 33.55 10.90 -1.36
N ASP A 33 34.02 9.98 -0.50
CA ASP A 33 33.39 8.66 -0.30
C ASP A 33 32.39 8.64 0.88
N LEU A 34 31.99 9.81 1.38
CA LEU A 34 31.02 9.91 2.47
C LEU A 34 29.66 9.34 2.10
N THR A 35 29.00 8.76 3.09
CA THR A 35 27.60 8.33 2.96
C THR A 35 26.69 9.55 2.82
N VAL A 36 25.73 9.47 1.91
CA VAL A 36 24.78 10.56 1.62
C VAL A 36 23.36 10.08 1.90
N LEU A 37 22.60 10.90 2.61
CA LEU A 37 21.17 10.68 2.83
C LEU A 37 20.36 11.72 2.05
N ILE A 38 19.63 11.27 1.02
CA ILE A 38 18.77 12.12 0.22
C ILE A 38 17.36 12.08 0.80
N VAL A 39 16.89 13.20 1.33
CA VAL A 39 15.57 13.33 1.95
C VAL A 39 14.66 14.16 1.04
N GLY A 40 13.45 13.67 0.82
CA GLY A 40 12.45 14.39 0.02
C GLY A 40 11.23 13.52 -0.27
N GLU A 41 10.13 14.15 -0.63
CA GLU A 41 8.88 13.47 -0.92
C GLU A 41 8.99 12.50 -2.09
N SER A 42 7.98 11.61 -2.22
CA SER A 42 7.92 10.72 -3.38
C SER A 42 7.77 11.55 -4.67
N GLY A 43 8.46 11.12 -5.73
CA GLY A 43 8.35 11.76 -7.03
C GLY A 43 9.13 13.07 -7.23
N VAL A 44 9.95 13.54 -6.27
CA VAL A 44 10.76 14.76 -6.41
C VAL A 44 12.01 14.61 -7.28
N GLY A 45 12.42 13.35 -7.56
CA GLY A 45 13.60 13.03 -8.37
C GLY A 45 14.86 12.63 -7.58
N LYS A 46 14.71 12.02 -6.38
CA LYS A 46 15.85 11.59 -5.53
C LYS A 46 16.86 10.71 -6.28
N GLU A 47 16.40 9.85 -7.17
CA GLU A 47 17.27 8.97 -7.97
C GLU A 47 18.23 9.76 -8.87
N VAL A 48 17.77 10.86 -9.48
CA VAL A 48 18.63 11.72 -10.31
C VAL A 48 19.79 12.28 -9.50
N PHE A 49 19.57 12.67 -8.24
CA PHE A 49 20.63 13.12 -7.34
C PHE A 49 21.67 12.04 -7.08
N SER A 50 21.26 10.78 -6.90
CA SER A 50 22.20 9.66 -6.72
C SER A 50 23.06 9.44 -7.97
N GLN A 51 22.47 9.57 -9.16
CA GLN A 51 23.18 9.47 -10.43
C GLN A 51 24.18 10.63 -10.62
N ILE A 52 23.82 11.87 -10.20
CA ILE A 52 24.73 13.02 -10.21
C ILE A 52 25.95 12.73 -9.32
N ILE A 53 25.70 12.32 -8.06
CA ILE A 53 26.76 12.04 -7.09
C ILE A 53 27.70 10.95 -7.61
N HIS A 54 27.15 9.86 -8.15
CA HIS A 54 27.98 8.80 -8.74
C HIS A 54 28.79 9.26 -9.93
N SER A 55 28.17 9.95 -10.89
CA SER A 55 28.81 10.37 -12.14
C SER A 55 29.92 11.42 -11.98
N LEU A 56 29.90 12.18 -10.89
CA LEU A 56 30.91 13.17 -10.53
C LEU A 56 31.92 12.60 -9.51
N SER A 57 31.78 11.36 -9.05
CA SER A 57 32.66 10.73 -8.07
C SER A 57 33.93 10.13 -8.74
N ALA A 58 34.90 9.76 -7.91
CA ALA A 58 36.04 8.95 -8.33
C ALA A 58 35.60 7.58 -8.87
N ARG A 59 34.43 7.07 -8.45
CA ARG A 59 33.87 5.77 -8.82
C ARG A 59 32.97 5.80 -10.08
N LYS A 60 32.96 6.88 -10.84
CA LYS A 60 32.06 7.11 -12.01
C LYS A 60 32.15 6.05 -13.12
N HIS A 61 33.22 5.28 -13.16
CA HIS A 61 33.42 4.19 -14.13
C HIS A 61 33.16 2.81 -13.54
N ASN A 62 32.88 2.73 -12.24
CA ASN A 62 32.60 1.51 -11.53
C ASN A 62 31.10 1.22 -11.52
N PRO A 63 30.67 0.00 -11.13
CA PRO A 63 29.26 -0.35 -11.12
C PRO A 63 28.42 0.58 -10.25
N PHE A 64 27.22 0.94 -10.75
CA PHE A 64 26.18 1.64 -10.01
C PHE A 64 24.91 0.77 -10.03
N ILE A 65 24.37 0.44 -8.86
CA ILE A 65 23.11 -0.27 -8.75
C ILE A 65 22.15 0.55 -7.87
N ALA A 66 20.93 0.73 -8.37
CA ALA A 66 19.82 1.32 -7.62
C ALA A 66 18.90 0.19 -7.12
N VAL A 67 18.61 0.19 -5.84
CA VAL A 67 17.75 -0.80 -5.17
C VAL A 67 16.65 -0.07 -4.42
N ASN A 68 15.39 -0.39 -4.70
CA ASN A 68 14.26 0.09 -3.89
C ASN A 68 13.98 -0.93 -2.77
N CYS A 69 14.22 -0.53 -1.52
CA CYS A 69 14.06 -1.40 -0.35
C CYS A 69 12.59 -1.73 -0.08
N GLY A 70 11.65 -0.85 -0.43
CA GLY A 70 10.22 -1.10 -0.27
C GLY A 70 9.62 -2.05 -1.32
N ALA A 71 10.31 -2.22 -2.46
CA ALA A 71 9.85 -3.11 -3.52
C ALA A 71 10.27 -4.58 -3.31
N ILE A 72 11.22 -4.86 -2.42
CA ILE A 72 11.72 -6.21 -2.15
C ILE A 72 10.99 -6.77 -0.92
N PRO A 73 10.37 -7.96 -1.01
CA PRO A 73 9.72 -8.58 0.15
C PRO A 73 10.71 -8.79 1.31
N GLU A 74 10.24 -8.59 2.56
CA GLU A 74 11.05 -8.71 3.78
C GLU A 74 11.79 -10.05 3.87
N GLY A 75 11.15 -11.16 3.47
CA GLY A 75 11.77 -12.51 3.51
C GLY A 75 12.91 -12.73 2.51
N THR A 76 13.10 -11.84 1.53
CA THR A 76 14.11 -12.00 0.46
C THR A 76 15.14 -10.87 0.42
N ILE A 77 14.89 -9.74 1.08
CA ILE A 77 15.76 -8.55 1.02
C ILE A 77 17.20 -8.84 1.47
N ASP A 78 17.39 -9.64 2.51
CA ASP A 78 18.71 -10.05 2.99
C ASP A 78 19.47 -10.88 1.94
N SER A 79 18.78 -11.79 1.26
CA SER A 79 19.33 -12.61 0.19
C SER A 79 19.72 -11.79 -1.04
N GLU A 80 18.93 -10.78 -1.40
CA GLU A 80 19.23 -9.91 -2.54
C GLU A 80 20.38 -8.95 -2.22
N LEU A 81 20.41 -8.35 -1.03
CA LEU A 81 21.46 -7.40 -0.64
C LEU A 81 22.80 -8.10 -0.38
N PHE A 82 22.81 -9.17 0.40
CA PHE A 82 24.04 -9.80 0.93
C PHE A 82 24.38 -11.13 0.24
N GLY A 83 23.45 -11.69 -0.57
CA GLY A 83 23.62 -13.00 -1.19
C GLY A 83 23.28 -14.16 -0.25
N HIS A 84 23.25 -15.37 -0.82
CA HIS A 84 22.94 -16.58 -0.08
C HIS A 84 23.78 -17.76 -0.54
N GLU A 85 23.96 -18.73 0.37
CA GLU A 85 24.57 -20.02 0.07
C GLU A 85 23.47 -21.04 -0.29
N LYS A 86 23.87 -22.07 -1.02
CA LYS A 86 22.99 -23.20 -1.37
C LYS A 86 22.36 -23.81 -0.11
N GLY A 87 21.04 -24.00 -0.13
CA GLY A 87 20.30 -24.63 0.96
C GLY A 87 20.02 -23.71 2.16
N SER A 88 20.28 -22.41 2.07
CA SER A 88 20.07 -21.45 3.16
C SER A 88 18.60 -21.19 3.52
N PHE A 89 17.69 -21.45 2.59
CA PHE A 89 16.23 -21.38 2.79
C PHE A 89 15.52 -22.31 1.77
N THR A 90 14.23 -22.54 1.97
CA THR A 90 13.41 -23.35 1.07
C THR A 90 13.32 -22.68 -0.31
N GLY A 91 13.98 -23.28 -1.32
CA GLY A 91 14.11 -22.72 -2.67
C GLY A 91 15.51 -22.21 -3.04
N ALA A 92 16.47 -22.16 -2.12
CA ALA A 92 17.87 -21.84 -2.41
C ALA A 92 18.60 -23.03 -3.06
N VAL A 93 18.30 -23.27 -4.35
CA VAL A 93 18.87 -24.39 -5.12
C VAL A 93 20.38 -24.20 -5.36
N ASP A 94 20.80 -22.95 -5.64
CA ASP A 94 22.19 -22.57 -5.88
C ASP A 94 22.58 -21.38 -5.01
N SER A 95 23.91 -21.13 -4.87
CA SER A 95 24.42 -19.93 -4.23
C SER A 95 24.31 -18.72 -5.17
N ARG A 96 23.93 -17.54 -4.65
CA ARG A 96 23.84 -16.31 -5.45
C ARG A 96 24.55 -15.15 -4.73
N LYS A 97 25.28 -14.37 -5.52
CA LYS A 97 25.91 -13.13 -5.06
C LYS A 97 24.86 -12.06 -4.79
N GLY A 98 25.02 -11.32 -3.69
CA GLY A 98 24.18 -10.16 -3.37
C GLY A 98 24.65 -8.89 -4.06
N TYR A 99 23.85 -7.82 -3.92
CA TYR A 99 24.19 -6.52 -4.52
C TYR A 99 25.49 -5.96 -3.96
N PHE A 100 25.78 -6.06 -2.66
CA PHE A 100 27.02 -5.58 -2.06
C PHE A 100 28.27 -6.28 -2.59
N GLU A 101 28.16 -7.52 -3.00
CA GLU A 101 29.26 -8.24 -3.67
C GLU A 101 29.41 -7.82 -5.13
N THR A 102 28.27 -7.63 -5.81
CA THR A 102 28.25 -7.29 -7.24
C THR A 102 28.77 -5.88 -7.51
N VAL A 103 28.50 -4.91 -6.62
CA VAL A 103 28.93 -3.51 -6.77
C VAL A 103 30.25 -3.20 -6.03
N ASN A 104 31.02 -4.21 -5.67
CA ASN A 104 32.31 -3.98 -4.99
C ASN A 104 33.19 -3.02 -5.79
N GLY A 105 33.75 -2.00 -5.15
CA GLY A 105 34.46 -0.87 -5.76
C GLY A 105 33.57 0.22 -6.32
N GLY A 106 32.24 0.01 -6.39
CA GLY A 106 31.27 0.91 -7.01
C GLY A 106 30.42 1.71 -6.02
N THR A 107 29.17 1.95 -6.43
CA THR A 107 28.19 2.72 -5.63
C THR A 107 26.84 1.98 -5.61
N ILE A 108 26.25 1.87 -4.42
CA ILE A 108 24.87 1.40 -4.26
C ILE A 108 23.98 2.56 -3.86
N PHE A 109 22.83 2.68 -4.51
CA PHE A 109 21.76 3.58 -4.14
C PHE A 109 20.61 2.79 -3.54
N LEU A 110 20.26 3.07 -2.27
CA LEU A 110 19.20 2.43 -1.51
C LEU A 110 18.03 3.41 -1.39
N ASP A 111 17.01 3.25 -2.24
CA ASP A 111 15.78 4.06 -2.14
C ASP A 111 14.82 3.46 -1.12
N GLU A 112 14.00 4.32 -0.54
CA GLU A 112 13.02 3.98 0.49
C GLU A 112 13.66 3.23 1.69
N ILE A 113 14.82 3.69 2.16
CA ILE A 113 15.59 3.05 3.24
C ILE A 113 14.76 2.90 4.53
N GLY A 114 13.76 3.75 4.75
CA GLY A 114 12.85 3.69 5.90
C GLY A 114 11.94 2.45 5.91
N GLU A 115 11.80 1.75 4.79
CA GLU A 115 10.99 0.53 4.67
C GLU A 115 11.82 -0.75 4.93
N MET A 116 13.14 -0.61 5.19
CA MET A 116 14.04 -1.74 5.44
C MET A 116 13.74 -2.40 6.79
N PRO A 117 13.64 -3.75 6.88
CA PRO A 117 13.44 -4.46 8.13
C PRO A 117 14.60 -4.26 9.13
N LEU A 118 14.31 -4.26 10.43
CA LEU A 118 15.30 -4.02 11.50
C LEU A 118 16.51 -4.99 11.45
N GLY A 119 16.28 -6.25 11.10
CA GLY A 119 17.35 -7.24 10.93
C GLY A 119 18.32 -6.87 9.81
N THR A 120 17.78 -6.42 8.68
CA THR A 120 18.54 -5.96 7.51
C THR A 120 19.28 -4.65 7.82
N GLN A 121 18.65 -3.73 8.59
CA GLN A 121 19.31 -2.50 9.06
C GLN A 121 20.57 -2.79 9.87
N ALA A 122 20.56 -3.79 10.77
CA ALA A 122 21.72 -4.19 11.55
C ALA A 122 22.88 -4.72 10.67
N ARG A 123 22.55 -5.45 9.61
CA ARG A 123 23.54 -5.95 8.63
C ARG A 123 24.11 -4.81 7.78
N LEU A 124 23.26 -3.87 7.35
CA LEU A 124 23.69 -2.68 6.62
C LEU A 124 24.64 -1.82 7.45
N LEU A 125 24.35 -1.64 8.75
CA LEU A 125 25.23 -0.91 9.64
C LEU A 125 26.64 -1.50 9.66
N ARG A 126 26.77 -2.83 9.75
CA ARG A 126 28.07 -3.51 9.69
C ARG A 126 28.83 -3.23 8.39
N VAL A 127 28.12 -3.21 7.25
CA VAL A 127 28.73 -2.82 5.96
C VAL A 127 29.24 -1.39 5.98
N LEU A 128 28.46 -0.45 6.56
CA LEU A 128 28.83 0.97 6.61
C LEU A 128 29.98 1.24 7.58
N GLU A 129 30.15 0.45 8.64
CA GLU A 129 31.20 0.64 9.66
C GLU A 129 32.52 -0.04 9.28
N THR A 130 32.42 -1.32 8.88
CA THR A 130 33.61 -2.18 8.70
C THR A 130 33.85 -2.62 7.25
N GLY A 131 32.91 -2.37 6.36
CA GLY A 131 32.94 -2.90 4.99
C GLY A 131 32.74 -4.41 4.93
N GLU A 132 32.15 -5.03 5.98
CA GLU A 132 32.00 -6.46 6.11
C GLU A 132 30.53 -6.89 6.08
N PHE A 133 30.28 -8.03 5.45
CA PHE A 133 28.97 -8.68 5.48
C PHE A 133 29.10 -10.21 5.46
N ILE A 134 27.99 -10.91 5.72
CA ILE A 134 27.91 -12.37 5.71
C ILE A 134 26.72 -12.77 4.85
N ARG A 135 26.89 -13.70 3.92
CA ARG A 135 25.78 -14.28 3.12
C ARG A 135 24.79 -15.00 4.03
N VAL A 136 23.54 -15.04 3.59
CA VAL A 136 22.50 -15.85 4.26
C VAL A 136 22.89 -17.32 4.20
N GLY A 137 22.86 -17.99 5.36
CA GLY A 137 23.26 -19.40 5.48
C GLY A 137 24.78 -19.65 5.53
N SER A 138 25.62 -18.60 5.65
CA SER A 138 27.07 -18.71 5.77
C SER A 138 27.54 -18.15 7.12
N SER A 139 28.70 -18.64 7.60
CA SER A 139 29.47 -18.02 8.69
C SER A 139 30.67 -17.22 8.21
N LYS A 140 30.97 -17.27 6.89
CA LYS A 140 32.16 -16.64 6.31
C LYS A 140 31.96 -15.15 6.13
N VAL A 141 32.82 -14.33 6.76
CA VAL A 141 32.83 -12.89 6.56
C VAL A 141 33.41 -12.56 5.18
N GLN A 142 32.72 -11.67 4.46
CA GLN A 142 33.16 -11.11 3.19
C GLN A 142 33.39 -9.61 3.34
N LYS A 143 34.32 -9.05 2.56
CA LYS A 143 34.62 -7.63 2.54
C LYS A 143 34.13 -7.00 1.25
N THR A 144 33.67 -5.78 1.37
CA THR A 144 33.25 -4.95 0.24
C THR A 144 33.70 -3.50 0.43
N ASP A 145 34.04 -2.85 -0.66
CA ASP A 145 34.33 -1.42 -0.70
C ASP A 145 33.26 -0.75 -1.56
N VAL A 146 32.14 -0.38 -0.96
CA VAL A 146 30.97 0.18 -1.65
C VAL A 146 30.62 1.52 -1.05
N ARG A 147 30.51 2.55 -1.92
CA ARG A 147 29.92 3.82 -1.53
C ARG A 147 28.39 3.68 -1.44
N VAL A 148 27.81 4.06 -0.29
CA VAL A 148 26.37 3.99 -0.05
C VAL A 148 25.73 5.37 -0.17
N ILE A 149 24.68 5.48 -0.99
CA ILE A 149 23.78 6.63 -1.08
C ILE A 149 22.39 6.11 -0.70
N ALA A 150 21.81 6.66 0.35
CA ALA A 150 20.46 6.28 0.79
C ALA A 150 19.45 7.37 0.48
N ALA A 151 18.20 6.99 0.22
CA ALA A 151 17.11 7.95 0.02
C ALA A 151 15.88 7.56 0.82
N THR A 152 15.11 8.54 1.24
CA THR A 152 13.88 8.34 1.99
C THR A 152 12.88 9.46 1.74
N ASN A 153 11.60 9.12 1.82
CA ASN A 153 10.48 10.06 1.87
C ASN A 153 9.91 10.19 3.30
N ARG A 154 10.47 9.42 4.26
CA ARG A 154 10.03 9.38 5.65
C ARG A 154 10.95 10.22 6.54
N GLU A 155 10.41 10.76 7.62
CA GLU A 155 11.23 11.37 8.67
C GLU A 155 11.82 10.26 9.55
N LEU A 156 13.09 9.87 9.26
CA LEU A 156 13.74 8.73 9.92
C LEU A 156 13.90 8.93 11.44
N MET A 157 14.01 10.18 11.91
CA MET A 157 14.08 10.46 13.35
C MET A 157 12.79 10.04 14.08
N GLU A 158 11.62 10.26 13.49
CA GLU A 158 10.37 9.75 14.05
C GLU A 158 10.31 8.22 14.05
N PHE A 159 10.88 7.59 13.02
CA PHE A 159 10.94 6.13 12.92
C PHE A 159 11.86 5.54 13.98
N THR A 160 12.96 6.22 14.36
CA THR A 160 13.81 5.79 15.47
C THR A 160 13.07 5.85 16.81
N GLN A 161 12.32 6.94 17.06
CA GLN A 161 11.51 7.07 18.27
C GLN A 161 10.42 5.99 18.38
N LYS A 162 9.86 5.57 17.25
CA LYS A 162 8.85 4.50 17.16
C LYS A 162 9.46 3.08 17.15
N GLY A 163 10.77 2.95 17.26
CA GLY A 163 11.49 1.66 17.22
C GLY A 163 11.45 0.96 15.86
N LYS A 164 11.09 1.66 14.77
CA LYS A 164 11.02 1.12 13.40
C LYS A 164 12.33 1.31 12.61
N PHE A 165 13.19 2.17 13.09
CA PHE A 165 14.52 2.41 12.51
C PHE A 165 15.56 2.48 13.61
N ARG A 166 16.75 1.95 13.38
CA ARG A 166 17.83 1.94 14.37
C ARG A 166 18.49 3.32 14.43
N GLU A 167 18.73 3.81 15.63
CA GLU A 167 19.35 5.10 15.87
C GLU A 167 20.80 5.15 15.40
N ASP A 168 21.56 4.08 15.62
CA ASP A 168 22.97 3.95 15.19
C ASP A 168 23.08 4.02 13.65
N LEU A 169 22.20 3.34 12.93
CA LEU A 169 22.16 3.40 11.47
C LEU A 169 21.76 4.79 10.98
N TYR A 170 20.80 5.44 11.64
CA TYR A 170 20.40 6.82 11.29
C TYR A 170 21.60 7.76 11.31
N TYR A 171 22.38 7.80 12.40
CA TYR A 171 23.54 8.68 12.49
C TYR A 171 24.62 8.32 11.45
N ARG A 172 24.77 7.05 11.12
CA ARG A 172 25.75 6.62 10.12
C ARG A 172 25.35 7.00 8.70
N LEU A 173 24.06 6.94 8.37
CA LEU A 173 23.52 7.36 7.08
C LEU A 173 23.45 8.88 6.93
N ASN A 174 23.09 9.58 7.98
CA ASN A 174 22.89 11.04 7.99
C ASN A 174 24.21 11.84 8.08
N THR A 175 25.28 11.34 7.46
CA THR A 175 26.58 12.03 7.45
C THR A 175 26.51 13.30 6.62
N VAL A 176 25.94 13.25 5.42
CA VAL A 176 25.68 14.42 4.57
C VAL A 176 24.23 14.36 4.10
N PRO A 177 23.32 15.09 4.75
CA PRO A 177 21.93 15.15 4.30
C PRO A 177 21.76 16.09 3.10
N ILE A 178 21.05 15.64 2.06
CA ILE A 178 20.61 16.45 0.94
C ILE A 178 19.09 16.49 0.93
N ARG A 179 18.50 17.66 1.17
CA ARG A 179 17.06 17.85 1.10
C ARG A 179 16.64 18.30 -0.29
N VAL A 180 15.89 17.46 -0.99
CA VAL A 180 15.34 17.77 -2.31
C VAL A 180 13.97 18.43 -2.11
N PRO A 181 13.77 19.67 -2.57
CA PRO A 181 12.54 20.43 -2.34
C PRO A 181 11.36 19.80 -3.05
N SER A 182 10.18 19.85 -2.41
CA SER A 182 8.92 19.43 -3.01
C SER A 182 8.53 20.42 -4.13
N LEU A 183 7.66 19.98 -5.03
CA LEU A 183 7.28 20.81 -6.18
C LEU A 183 6.49 22.06 -5.75
N ARG A 184 5.70 21.96 -4.66
CA ARG A 184 4.97 23.11 -4.08
C ARG A 184 5.89 24.19 -3.49
N ASP A 185 7.13 23.83 -3.12
CA ASP A 185 8.15 24.77 -2.61
C ASP A 185 8.96 25.43 -3.74
N ARG A 186 8.72 25.00 -4.99
CA ARG A 186 9.38 25.55 -6.21
C ARG A 186 8.35 25.82 -7.31
N LYS A 187 7.35 26.60 -6.99
CA LYS A 187 6.20 26.90 -7.86
C LYS A 187 6.62 27.52 -9.21
N GLU A 188 7.70 28.30 -9.23
CA GLU A 188 8.25 28.93 -10.44
C GLU A 188 8.76 27.91 -11.45
N ASP A 189 9.19 26.74 -10.98
CA ASP A 189 9.72 25.67 -11.83
C ASP A 189 8.61 24.84 -12.49
N ILE A 190 7.37 24.88 -11.95
CA ILE A 190 6.26 24.03 -12.41
C ILE A 190 5.91 24.27 -13.90
N PRO A 191 5.69 25.49 -14.37
CA PRO A 191 5.37 25.72 -15.78
C PRO A 191 6.51 25.31 -16.72
N LEU A 192 7.75 25.47 -16.27
CA LEU A 192 8.93 25.08 -17.05
C LEU A 192 9.03 23.56 -17.22
N LEU A 193 8.79 22.82 -16.12
CA LEU A 193 8.74 21.37 -16.11
C LEU A 193 7.61 20.84 -16.99
N PHE A 194 6.39 21.39 -16.84
CA PHE A 194 5.25 21.00 -17.66
C PHE A 194 5.54 21.18 -19.14
N ARG A 195 6.03 22.37 -19.54
CA ARG A 195 6.41 22.65 -20.94
C ARG A 195 7.43 21.65 -21.46
N LYS A 196 8.44 21.32 -20.68
CA LYS A 196 9.47 20.34 -21.07
C LYS A 196 8.83 18.96 -21.30
N PHE A 197 7.99 18.48 -20.39
CA PHE A 197 7.35 17.17 -20.54
C PHE A 197 6.45 17.10 -21.77
N VAL A 198 5.71 18.16 -22.04
CA VAL A 198 4.88 18.26 -23.26
C VAL A 198 5.71 18.24 -24.52
N VAL A 199 6.84 19.00 -24.57
CA VAL A 199 7.74 19.02 -25.72
C VAL A 199 8.41 17.65 -25.92
N ASP A 200 8.93 17.03 -24.86
CA ASP A 200 9.55 15.70 -24.91
C ASP A 200 8.56 14.64 -25.40
N PHE A 201 7.29 14.75 -24.96
CA PHE A 201 6.22 13.87 -25.44
C PHE A 201 5.94 14.08 -26.93
N ALA A 202 5.81 15.34 -27.35
CA ALA A 202 5.54 15.69 -28.75
C ALA A 202 6.66 15.23 -29.70
N GLU A 203 7.91 15.38 -29.29
CA GLU A 203 9.09 14.89 -30.05
C GLU A 203 9.09 13.36 -30.15
N LYS A 204 8.82 12.66 -29.04
CA LYS A 204 8.82 11.20 -28.97
C LYS A 204 7.73 10.56 -29.83
N TYR A 205 6.54 11.13 -29.81
CA TYR A 205 5.37 10.58 -30.52
C TYR A 205 5.03 11.32 -31.82
N LYS A 206 5.81 12.33 -32.21
CA LYS A 206 5.63 13.15 -33.41
C LYS A 206 4.24 13.81 -33.46
N THR A 207 3.77 14.26 -32.29
CA THR A 207 2.53 15.00 -32.13
C THR A 207 2.80 16.49 -32.00
N LYS A 208 1.75 17.33 -32.04
CA LYS A 208 1.90 18.76 -31.75
C LYS A 208 1.98 18.97 -30.23
N PRO A 209 2.85 19.87 -29.76
CA PRO A 209 2.90 20.23 -28.35
C PRO A 209 1.63 21.03 -27.99
N ILE A 210 1.09 20.76 -26.81
CA ILE A 210 -0.04 21.51 -26.24
C ILE A 210 0.46 22.79 -25.55
N PHE A 211 -0.42 23.79 -25.47
CA PHE A 211 -0.16 25.06 -24.82
C PHE A 211 -1.22 25.34 -23.75
N LEU A 212 -0.78 25.83 -22.59
CA LEU A 212 -1.67 26.27 -21.52
C LEU A 212 -2.00 27.74 -21.74
N ASP A 213 -3.27 28.11 -21.55
CA ASP A 213 -3.63 29.52 -21.39
C ASP A 213 -3.17 30.05 -20.02
N GLU A 214 -3.38 31.35 -19.76
CA GLU A 214 -2.90 31.98 -18.54
C GLU A 214 -3.65 31.50 -17.30
N GLU A 215 -4.95 31.19 -17.43
CA GLU A 215 -5.76 30.65 -16.34
C GLU A 215 -5.35 29.22 -15.99
N ALA A 216 -5.12 28.37 -17.00
CA ALA A 216 -4.61 27.01 -16.76
C ALA A 216 -3.22 27.02 -16.13
N ARG A 217 -2.34 27.97 -16.53
CA ARG A 217 -1.02 28.14 -15.94
C ARG A 217 -1.12 28.55 -14.46
N ALA A 218 -2.03 29.46 -14.12
CA ALA A 218 -2.27 29.84 -12.74
C ALA A 218 -2.77 28.67 -11.90
N LEU A 219 -3.71 27.86 -12.45
CA LEU A 219 -4.22 26.66 -11.81
C LEU A 219 -3.10 25.63 -11.59
N LEU A 220 -2.28 25.37 -12.61
CA LEU A 220 -1.13 24.46 -12.54
C LEU A 220 -0.17 24.84 -11.41
N THR A 221 0.08 26.14 -11.22
CA THR A 221 1.01 26.67 -10.20
C THR A 221 0.42 26.63 -8.79
N THR A 222 -0.92 26.71 -8.69
CA THR A 222 -1.62 26.73 -7.41
C THR A 222 -1.85 25.33 -6.86
N TYR A 223 -1.92 24.31 -7.72
CA TYR A 223 -2.13 22.92 -7.31
C TYR A 223 -0.97 22.39 -6.44
N SER A 224 -1.30 21.55 -5.46
CA SER A 224 -0.36 21.11 -4.40
C SER A 224 0.67 20.07 -4.82
N TRP A 225 0.43 19.34 -5.90
CA TRP A 225 1.31 18.30 -6.48
C TRP A 225 1.81 17.27 -5.46
N PRO A 226 0.94 16.48 -4.80
CA PRO A 226 1.36 15.50 -3.80
C PRO A 226 2.29 14.42 -4.37
N GLY A 227 2.16 14.05 -5.66
CA GLY A 227 3.07 13.17 -6.37
C GLY A 227 4.24 13.88 -7.06
N ASN A 228 4.41 15.19 -6.80
CA ASN A 228 5.53 16.01 -7.27
C ASN A 228 5.76 15.91 -8.80
N VAL A 229 7.02 15.81 -9.21
CA VAL A 229 7.43 15.78 -10.63
C VAL A 229 6.88 14.55 -11.34
N ARG A 230 6.73 13.41 -10.65
CA ARG A 230 6.15 12.20 -11.23
C ARG A 230 4.68 12.39 -11.62
N GLU A 231 3.90 13.02 -10.76
CA GLU A 231 2.50 13.35 -11.02
C GLU A 231 2.37 14.38 -12.13
N LEU A 232 3.15 15.47 -12.04
CA LEU A 232 3.16 16.51 -13.08
C LEU A 232 3.47 15.94 -14.47
N LYS A 233 4.46 15.04 -14.55
CA LYS A 233 4.80 14.36 -15.81
C LYS A 233 3.66 13.49 -16.31
N ASN A 234 3.06 12.68 -15.46
CA ASN A 234 1.94 11.82 -15.84
C ASN A 234 0.76 12.64 -16.37
N ILE A 235 0.42 13.74 -15.71
CA ILE A 235 -0.66 14.63 -16.14
C ILE A 235 -0.32 15.33 -17.46
N ALA A 236 0.92 15.79 -17.65
CA ALA A 236 1.36 16.38 -18.91
C ALA A 236 1.26 15.38 -20.08
N GLU A 237 1.68 14.13 -19.87
CA GLU A 237 1.57 13.05 -20.85
C GLU A 237 0.10 12.70 -21.12
N GLN A 238 -0.72 12.59 -20.07
CA GLN A 238 -2.14 12.27 -20.18
C GLN A 238 -2.91 13.34 -20.97
N ILE A 239 -2.70 14.61 -20.68
CA ILE A 239 -3.31 15.71 -21.43
C ILE A 239 -2.84 15.68 -22.89
N SER A 240 -1.55 15.44 -23.14
CA SER A 240 -1.01 15.39 -24.50
C SER A 240 -1.60 14.26 -25.37
N VAL A 241 -2.10 13.17 -24.73
CA VAL A 241 -2.76 12.06 -25.43
C VAL A 241 -4.24 12.31 -25.62
N LEU A 242 -4.93 12.79 -24.59
CA LEU A 242 -6.40 12.79 -24.52
C LEU A 242 -7.04 14.11 -24.96
N SER A 243 -6.29 15.22 -25.00
CA SER A 243 -6.88 16.47 -25.44
C SER A 243 -7.07 16.50 -26.96
N THR A 244 -8.25 16.97 -27.36
CA THR A 244 -8.60 17.16 -28.78
C THR A 244 -8.13 18.49 -29.34
N THR A 245 -7.72 19.42 -28.49
CA THR A 245 -7.30 20.79 -28.82
C THR A 245 -5.87 21.04 -28.39
N ASP A 246 -5.14 21.82 -29.19
CA ASP A 246 -3.75 22.19 -28.88
C ASP A 246 -3.68 23.25 -27.76
N GLN A 247 -4.79 23.96 -27.47
CA GLN A 247 -4.91 24.92 -26.38
C GLN A 247 -5.71 24.36 -25.22
N ILE A 248 -5.14 24.37 -24.02
CA ILE A 248 -5.73 23.84 -22.80
C ILE A 248 -6.10 25.01 -21.89
N ASN A 249 -7.38 25.13 -21.59
CA ASN A 249 -7.92 26.09 -20.65
C ASN A 249 -8.00 25.50 -19.22
N ALA A 250 -8.31 26.34 -18.23
CA ALA A 250 -8.40 25.94 -16.82
C ALA A 250 -9.45 24.83 -16.59
N GLN A 251 -10.56 24.82 -17.35
CA GLN A 251 -11.62 23.83 -17.20
C GLN A 251 -11.16 22.44 -17.67
N ILE A 252 -10.48 22.39 -18.82
CA ILE A 252 -9.90 21.15 -19.36
C ILE A 252 -8.85 20.63 -18.38
N LEU A 253 -7.92 21.49 -17.94
CA LEU A 253 -6.88 21.11 -16.97
C LEU A 253 -7.48 20.59 -15.68
N ALA A 254 -8.50 21.24 -15.12
CA ALA A 254 -9.18 20.81 -13.90
C ALA A 254 -9.80 19.40 -14.02
N GLY A 255 -10.23 18.99 -15.21
CA GLY A 255 -10.72 17.63 -15.47
C GLY A 255 -9.66 16.55 -15.36
N PHE A 256 -8.38 16.89 -15.54
CA PHE A 256 -7.24 15.97 -15.43
C PHE A 256 -6.57 15.99 -14.03
N LEU A 257 -6.79 17.06 -13.27
CA LEU A 257 -6.27 17.14 -11.91
C LEU A 257 -7.10 16.27 -10.96
N PRO A 258 -6.48 15.37 -10.19
CA PRO A 258 -7.18 14.64 -9.15
C PRO A 258 -7.87 15.60 -8.18
N GLN A 259 -9.20 15.51 -8.07
CA GLN A 259 -9.93 16.28 -7.09
C GLN A 259 -9.62 15.69 -5.71
N HIS A 260 -8.65 16.25 -5.01
CA HIS A 260 -8.57 16.03 -3.59
C HIS A 260 -9.75 16.76 -2.97
N SER A 261 -10.84 16.05 -2.72
CA SER A 261 -11.94 16.56 -1.90
C SER A 261 -11.34 16.89 -0.54
N THR A 262 -10.94 18.13 -0.37
CA THR A 262 -10.83 18.72 0.96
C THR A 262 -12.25 18.72 1.50
N ASN A 263 -12.65 17.64 2.14
CA ASN A 263 -13.81 17.65 3.00
C ASN A 263 -13.53 18.65 4.13
N ASN A 264 -13.67 19.94 3.82
CA ASN A 264 -13.91 20.98 4.81
C ASN A 264 -15.32 20.78 5.38
N MET A 265 -15.58 19.61 5.96
CA MET A 265 -16.64 19.52 6.94
C MET A 265 -16.17 20.27 8.18
N PRO A 266 -16.99 21.19 8.74
CA PRO A 266 -16.67 21.81 10.01
C PRO A 266 -16.40 20.69 11.01
N MET A 267 -15.20 20.71 11.59
CA MET A 267 -14.73 19.75 12.57
C MET A 267 -15.63 19.84 13.79
N VAL A 268 -16.61 18.95 13.88
CA VAL A 268 -17.28 18.66 15.14
C VAL A 268 -16.22 17.98 16.01
N THR A 269 -15.74 18.71 17.01
CA THR A 269 -14.79 18.22 18.00
C THR A 269 -15.39 17.04 18.76
N GLY A 270 -15.02 15.83 18.37
CA GLY A 270 -15.45 14.59 19.03
C GLY A 270 -14.84 13.38 18.32
N ALA A 271 -13.71 12.90 18.85
CA ALA A 271 -13.03 11.63 18.64
C ALA A 271 -12.54 11.26 17.18
N PRO A 272 -11.32 10.75 17.02
CA PRO A 272 -10.80 10.33 15.73
C PRO A 272 -11.41 8.98 15.31
N VAL A 273 -12.37 9.02 14.40
CA VAL A 273 -12.85 7.82 13.72
C VAL A 273 -11.97 7.61 12.49
N SER A 274 -11.17 6.56 12.48
CA SER A 274 -10.35 6.18 11.32
C SER A 274 -11.25 5.78 10.16
N GLU A 275 -11.05 6.35 8.97
CA GLU A 275 -11.81 6.03 7.73
C GLU A 275 -11.80 4.53 7.39
N PHE A 276 -10.77 3.80 7.78
CA PHE A 276 -10.69 2.34 7.67
C PHE A 276 -11.69 1.55 8.56
N ALA A 277 -12.28 2.20 9.57
CA ALA A 277 -13.30 1.56 10.39
C ALA A 277 -14.64 1.48 9.65
N ASN A 278 -15.00 2.50 8.87
CA ASN A 278 -16.27 2.55 8.14
C ASN A 278 -16.34 1.53 7.00
N GLU A 279 -15.27 1.34 6.23
CA GLU A 279 -15.25 0.33 5.16
C GLU A 279 -15.33 -1.10 5.70
N ARG A 280 -14.65 -1.38 6.81
CA ARG A 280 -14.77 -2.67 7.50
C ARG A 280 -16.16 -2.88 8.07
N GLU A 281 -16.77 -1.87 8.66
CA GLU A 281 -18.10 -1.95 9.24
C GLU A 281 -19.17 -2.18 8.17
N ILE A 282 -19.06 -1.52 7.01
CA ILE A 282 -19.92 -1.74 5.85
C ILE A 282 -19.75 -3.16 5.30
N LEU A 283 -18.51 -3.66 5.17
CA LEU A 283 -18.21 -5.02 4.72
C LEU A 283 -18.74 -6.07 5.71
N TYR A 284 -18.56 -5.85 7.01
CA TYR A 284 -19.13 -6.76 8.03
C TYR A 284 -20.65 -6.77 8.02
N LYS A 285 -21.30 -5.61 7.86
CA LYS A 285 -22.77 -5.51 7.78
C LYS A 285 -23.27 -6.26 6.56
N LEU A 286 -22.69 -6.04 5.39
CA LEU A 286 -23.03 -6.76 4.15
C LEU A 286 -22.81 -8.27 4.29
N PHE A 287 -21.73 -8.69 4.94
CA PHE A 287 -21.44 -10.11 5.17
C PHE A 287 -22.45 -10.75 6.15
N PHE A 288 -22.86 -10.04 7.20
CA PHE A 288 -23.87 -10.51 8.15
C PHE A 288 -25.26 -10.60 7.51
N ASP A 289 -25.63 -9.63 6.69
CA ASP A 289 -26.90 -9.64 5.94
C ASP A 289 -26.93 -10.82 4.96
N MET A 290 -25.88 -11.03 4.19
CA MET A 290 -25.76 -12.19 3.29
C MET A 290 -25.78 -13.53 4.04
N LYS A 291 -25.15 -13.62 5.22
CA LYS A 291 -25.18 -14.83 6.07
C LYS A 291 -26.58 -15.09 6.60
N LYS A 292 -27.33 -14.03 6.94
CA LYS A 292 -28.73 -14.12 7.38
C LYS A 292 -29.62 -14.67 6.28
N ASP A 293 -29.51 -14.12 5.06
CA ASP A 293 -30.27 -14.54 3.87
C ASP A 293 -29.99 -16.00 3.51
N VAL A 294 -28.72 -16.42 3.54
CA VAL A 294 -28.35 -17.83 3.30
C VAL A 294 -28.93 -18.76 4.38
N ASN A 295 -29.00 -18.32 5.64
CA ASN A 295 -29.60 -19.12 6.70
C ASN A 295 -31.13 -19.21 6.57
N GLU A 296 -31.79 -18.12 6.14
CA GLU A 296 -33.24 -18.14 5.85
C GLU A 296 -33.56 -19.03 4.66
N LEU A 297 -32.78 -18.97 3.60
CA LEU A 297 -32.91 -19.90 2.46
C LEU A 297 -32.71 -21.36 2.87
N LYS A 298 -31.72 -21.66 3.73
CA LYS A 298 -31.52 -23.00 4.27
C LYS A 298 -32.73 -23.45 5.11
N LYS A 299 -33.29 -22.57 5.91
CA LYS A 299 -34.45 -22.87 6.74
C LYS A 299 -35.70 -23.17 5.89
N MET A 300 -35.98 -22.35 4.90
CA MET A 300 -37.05 -22.58 3.92
C MET A 300 -36.84 -23.89 3.14
N PHE A 301 -35.63 -24.18 2.74
CA PHE A 301 -35.30 -25.43 2.07
C PHE A 301 -35.52 -26.66 2.95
N PHE A 302 -35.16 -26.59 4.23
CA PHE A 302 -35.46 -27.65 5.22
C PHE A 302 -36.96 -27.83 5.48
N GLU A 303 -37.75 -26.75 5.56
CA GLU A 303 -39.20 -26.80 5.70
C GLU A 303 -39.88 -27.45 4.49
N ILE A 304 -39.42 -27.16 3.27
CA ILE A 304 -39.90 -27.81 2.03
C ILE A 304 -39.57 -29.32 2.04
N LEU A 305 -38.37 -29.70 2.51
CA LEU A 305 -37.96 -31.11 2.59
C LEU A 305 -38.74 -31.89 3.64
N GLN A 306 -39.12 -31.26 4.75
CA GLN A 306 -39.91 -31.91 5.82
C GLN A 306 -41.40 -32.01 5.48
N ASN A 307 -41.95 -31.11 4.67
CA ASN A 307 -43.35 -31.10 4.27
C ASN A 307 -43.51 -30.93 2.74
N PRO A 308 -43.40 -32.03 1.97
CA PRO A 308 -43.51 -31.94 0.50
C PRO A 308 -44.89 -31.42 0.00
N SER A 309 -45.92 -31.42 0.84
CA SER A 309 -47.24 -30.88 0.52
C SER A 309 -47.29 -29.34 0.41
N LEU A 310 -46.32 -28.64 0.98
CA LEU A 310 -46.17 -27.16 0.86
C LEU A 310 -45.58 -26.73 -0.50
N ALA A 311 -44.88 -27.62 -1.19
CA ALA A 311 -44.34 -27.35 -2.52
C ALA A 311 -45.45 -27.13 -3.59
N GLY A 312 -46.64 -27.64 -3.36
CA GLY A 312 -47.80 -27.43 -4.23
C GLY A 312 -48.50 -26.07 -4.06
N GLN A 313 -48.27 -25.35 -2.96
CA GLN A 313 -48.85 -24.02 -2.74
C GLN A 313 -47.88 -22.88 -3.07
N ALA A 314 -46.61 -23.16 -3.27
CA ALA A 314 -45.59 -22.17 -3.68
C ALA A 314 -45.78 -21.72 -5.14
N GLY A 315 -46.67 -22.32 -5.89
CA GLY A 315 -46.99 -21.95 -7.28
C GLY A 315 -47.74 -20.62 -7.46
N ASN A 316 -48.24 -19.99 -6.36
CA ASN A 316 -48.97 -18.74 -6.39
C ASN A 316 -48.22 -17.51 -5.83
N PHE A 317 -46.95 -17.64 -5.53
CA PHE A 317 -46.09 -16.46 -5.39
C PHE A 317 -45.78 -15.92 -6.79
N THR A 318 -46.57 -14.99 -7.20
CA THR A 318 -46.56 -14.40 -8.54
C THR A 318 -45.20 -13.79 -8.80
N ARG A 319 -44.62 -14.17 -9.93
CA ARG A 319 -43.40 -13.62 -10.57
C ARG A 319 -43.38 -12.09 -10.57
N GLU A 320 -44.54 -11.44 -10.41
CA GLU A 320 -44.71 -9.99 -10.31
C GLU A 320 -44.30 -9.38 -8.97
N SER A 321 -44.42 -10.08 -7.84
CA SER A 321 -43.97 -9.58 -6.54
C SER A 321 -42.44 -9.54 -6.46
N MET A 322 -41.75 -10.57 -6.95
CA MET A 322 -40.27 -10.60 -7.02
C MET A 322 -39.70 -9.60 -8.02
N MET A 323 -40.45 -9.30 -9.11
CA MET A 323 -39.97 -8.30 -10.07
C MET A 323 -40.17 -6.86 -9.59
N ASN A 324 -41.09 -6.60 -8.70
CA ASN A 324 -41.28 -5.27 -8.14
C ASN A 324 -40.29 -4.93 -7.02
N GLU A 325 -39.94 -5.88 -6.16
CA GLU A 325 -38.87 -5.68 -5.16
C GLU A 325 -37.48 -5.48 -5.82
N LEU A 326 -37.20 -6.20 -6.91
CA LEU A 326 -35.93 -6.02 -7.68
C LEU A 326 -35.88 -4.72 -8.51
N LYS A 327 -37.00 -4.02 -8.72
CA LYS A 327 -37.03 -2.73 -9.41
C LYS A 327 -36.83 -1.53 -8.50
N GLU A 328 -37.10 -1.62 -7.22
CA GLU A 328 -36.87 -0.52 -6.27
C GLU A 328 -35.40 -0.34 -5.92
N ASP A 329 -34.56 -1.39 -6.04
CA ASP A 329 -33.13 -1.32 -5.69
C ASP A 329 -32.20 -0.85 -6.83
N ILE A 330 -32.70 -0.56 -8.04
CA ILE A 330 -31.83 -0.30 -9.24
C ILE A 330 -31.94 1.13 -9.80
N LEU A 331 -32.72 2.05 -9.23
CA LEU A 331 -32.79 3.42 -9.78
C LEU A 331 -32.35 4.47 -8.77
N PRO A 332 -31.35 5.33 -9.10
CA PRO A 332 -31.00 6.49 -8.27
C PRO A 332 -32.09 7.55 -8.40
N ALA A 333 -32.55 8.06 -7.26
CA ALA A 333 -33.55 9.09 -7.12
C ALA A 333 -33.15 10.38 -7.87
N SER A 334 -33.88 10.70 -8.93
CA SER A 334 -33.83 12.01 -9.56
C SER A 334 -34.73 12.99 -8.81
N SER A 335 -34.13 14.11 -8.45
CA SER A 335 -34.73 15.29 -7.85
C SER A 335 -35.88 15.85 -8.67
N HIS A 336 -37.05 16.02 -8.08
CA HIS A 336 -38.02 17.02 -8.50
C HIS A 336 -38.39 17.97 -7.38
N ILE A 337 -37.97 19.21 -7.57
CA ILE A 337 -38.41 20.39 -6.84
C ILE A 337 -39.88 20.65 -7.24
N ASN A 338 -40.79 20.76 -6.29
CA ASN A 338 -42.00 21.56 -6.45
C ASN A 338 -42.34 22.28 -5.16
N THR A 339 -42.23 23.57 -5.29
CA THR A 339 -42.77 24.60 -4.39
C THR A 339 -44.29 24.51 -4.34
N ASN A 340 -44.90 24.50 -3.16
CA ASN A 340 -46.11 25.26 -2.90
C ASN A 340 -46.30 25.56 -1.40
N ILE A 341 -46.49 26.81 -1.15
CA ILE A 341 -46.79 27.50 0.10
C ILE A 341 -48.27 27.32 0.39
N SER A 342 -48.67 26.96 1.60
CA SER A 342 -49.88 27.48 2.23
C SER A 342 -49.88 27.23 3.76
N ASN A 343 -50.14 28.28 4.49
CA ASN A 343 -50.36 28.44 5.91
C ASN A 343 -51.45 27.53 6.47
N THR A 344 -51.36 27.11 7.74
CA THR A 344 -52.21 27.55 8.87
C THR A 344 -51.92 26.80 10.15
N SER A 345 -51.62 27.60 11.16
CA SER A 345 -52.11 27.61 12.57
C SER A 345 -52.13 26.37 13.46
N SER A 346 -51.34 26.49 14.54
CA SER A 346 -51.73 26.32 15.96
C SER A 346 -52.18 24.95 16.51
N ASN A 347 -51.40 24.39 17.42
CA ASN A 347 -51.70 24.27 18.84
C ASN A 347 -50.76 23.26 19.54
N THR A 348 -50.05 23.81 20.52
CA THR A 348 -49.42 23.06 21.60
C THR A 348 -50.54 22.58 22.60
N PRO A 349 -50.32 21.45 23.30
CA PRO A 349 -49.97 21.60 24.73
C PRO A 349 -48.94 20.57 25.26
N THR A 350 -48.05 21.17 26.07
CA THR A 350 -47.40 20.75 27.30
C THR A 350 -47.61 19.32 27.89
N LEU A 351 -46.43 18.69 28.10
CA LEU A 351 -45.85 17.92 29.23
C LEU A 351 -46.73 17.11 30.19
N PRO A 352 -46.24 16.02 30.83
CA PRO A 352 -45.19 16.12 31.86
C PRO A 352 -44.06 15.05 31.82
N ALA A 353 -42.97 15.42 32.44
CA ALA A 353 -41.83 14.61 32.81
C ALA A 353 -42.16 13.58 33.88
N VAL A 354 -41.63 12.36 33.74
CA VAL A 354 -41.51 11.41 34.86
C VAL A 354 -40.07 10.93 34.93
N GLN A 355 -39.41 11.27 36.01
CA GLN A 355 -38.19 10.69 36.51
C GLN A 355 -38.48 9.28 37.00
N ILE A 356 -37.66 8.28 36.62
CA ILE A 356 -37.55 7.06 37.41
C ILE A 356 -36.08 6.65 37.49
N ALA A 357 -35.71 6.35 38.71
CA ALA A 357 -34.43 6.07 39.28
C ALA A 357 -33.81 4.75 38.81
N HIS A 358 -32.48 4.70 38.91
CA HIS A 358 -31.66 3.50 38.86
C HIS A 358 -32.07 2.47 39.93
N ASN A 359 -32.13 1.21 39.53
CA ASN A 359 -31.81 0.11 40.42
C ASN A 359 -31.14 -1.04 39.65
N ASN A 360 -29.87 -1.23 39.96
CA ASN A 360 -29.10 -2.41 39.63
C ASN A 360 -29.54 -3.58 40.49
N GLN A 361 -29.96 -4.69 39.90
CA GLN A 361 -29.70 -6.03 40.42
C GLN A 361 -29.97 -7.09 39.34
N PRO A 362 -29.13 -8.12 39.17
CA PRO A 362 -29.33 -9.17 38.16
C PRO A 362 -30.29 -10.24 38.76
N LEU A 363 -31.33 -10.58 38.00
CA LEU A 363 -32.16 -11.73 38.25
C LEU A 363 -31.53 -12.98 37.62
N ILE A 364 -31.15 -13.92 38.48
CA ILE A 364 -30.79 -15.28 38.15
C ILE A 364 -32.09 -16.03 37.88
N LEU A 365 -32.26 -16.59 36.69
CA LEU A 365 -33.23 -17.63 36.42
C LEU A 365 -32.47 -18.90 36.04
N ASP A 366 -32.42 -19.82 36.97
CA ASP A 366 -32.12 -21.23 36.74
C ASP A 366 -33.10 -21.80 35.74
N ASN A 367 -32.62 -22.38 34.67
CA ASN A 367 -33.34 -23.42 33.95
C ASN A 367 -32.33 -24.44 33.43
N GLU A 368 -32.27 -25.56 34.12
CA GLU A 368 -31.67 -26.78 33.67
C GLU A 368 -32.30 -27.21 32.35
N LEU A 369 -31.48 -27.54 31.33
CA LEU A 369 -31.55 -28.78 30.57
C LEU A 369 -30.69 -28.74 29.33
N GLN A 370 -29.83 -29.73 29.23
CA GLN A 370 -29.15 -30.30 28.08
C GLN A 370 -27.87 -29.63 27.59
N GLY A 371 -26.78 -30.33 27.90
CA GLY A 371 -25.43 -30.07 27.51
C GLY A 371 -25.23 -29.95 26.02
N HIS A 372 -24.94 -28.74 25.61
CA HIS A 372 -24.08 -28.51 24.46
C HIS A 372 -22.68 -28.26 25.00
N TYR A 373 -21.79 -29.23 24.81
CA TYR A 373 -20.35 -29.03 24.92
C TYR A 373 -19.96 -28.01 23.82
N GLU A 374 -19.76 -26.77 24.18
CA GLU A 374 -18.95 -25.86 23.38
C GLU A 374 -17.53 -26.40 23.43
N VAL A 375 -17.15 -27.15 22.40
CA VAL A 375 -15.75 -27.43 22.11
C VAL A 375 -15.13 -26.11 21.78
N GLU A 376 -14.28 -25.58 22.66
CA GLU A 376 -13.41 -24.46 22.35
C GLU A 376 -12.63 -24.82 21.07
N GLU A 377 -13.03 -24.23 19.94
CA GLU A 377 -12.34 -24.43 18.68
C GLU A 377 -10.93 -23.83 18.81
N SER A 378 -9.92 -24.67 18.99
CA SER A 378 -8.55 -24.21 18.98
C SER A 378 -8.26 -23.55 17.63
N LEU A 379 -7.74 -22.32 17.65
CA LEU A 379 -7.32 -21.58 16.46
C LEU A 379 -5.95 -22.06 15.95
N ASN A 380 -5.40 -23.09 16.55
CA ASN A 380 -4.14 -23.69 16.15
C ASN A 380 -4.32 -24.44 14.82
N ILE A 381 -3.61 -24.00 13.80
CA ILE A 381 -3.66 -24.59 12.45
C ILE A 381 -3.27 -26.07 12.47
N MET A 382 -2.33 -26.49 13.30
CA MET A 382 -1.89 -27.88 13.42
C MET A 382 -2.99 -28.80 13.95
N ASP A 383 -3.75 -28.34 14.95
CA ASP A 383 -4.85 -29.10 15.53
C ASP A 383 -6.02 -29.23 14.56
N LYS A 384 -6.33 -28.17 13.82
CA LYS A 384 -7.36 -28.19 12.77
C LYS A 384 -6.94 -29.09 11.59
N GLU A 385 -5.69 -29.07 11.20
CA GLU A 385 -5.18 -29.94 10.15
C GLU A 385 -5.24 -31.43 10.55
N LYS A 386 -4.84 -31.75 11.77
CA LYS A 386 -4.98 -33.10 12.35
C LYS A 386 -6.44 -33.56 12.35
N GLU A 387 -7.36 -32.69 12.78
CA GLU A 387 -8.81 -32.99 12.81
C GLU A 387 -9.37 -33.26 11.39
N LEU A 388 -8.97 -32.46 10.40
CA LEU A 388 -9.39 -32.64 9.01
C LEU A 388 -8.84 -33.97 8.41
N ILE A 389 -7.60 -34.32 8.71
CA ILE A 389 -7.01 -35.59 8.26
C ILE A 389 -7.75 -36.78 8.89
N LEU A 390 -8.06 -36.73 10.19
CA LEU A 390 -8.84 -37.78 10.86
C LEU A 390 -10.25 -37.90 10.27
N LYS A 391 -10.92 -36.78 10.01
CA LYS A 391 -12.26 -36.78 9.38
C LYS A 391 -12.24 -37.38 7.98
N ALA A 392 -11.23 -37.06 7.16
CA ALA A 392 -11.09 -37.59 5.81
C ALA A 392 -10.77 -39.09 5.82
N LEU A 393 -9.89 -39.55 6.67
CA LEU A 393 -9.57 -40.98 6.81
C LEU A 393 -10.80 -41.77 7.28
N LYS A 394 -11.55 -41.26 8.26
CA LYS A 394 -12.81 -41.89 8.74
C LYS A 394 -13.88 -41.94 7.67
N LYS A 395 -14.03 -40.90 6.86
CA LYS A 395 -14.99 -40.81 5.73
C LYS A 395 -14.69 -41.86 4.65
N HIS A 396 -13.42 -42.05 4.35
CA HIS A 396 -12.97 -42.97 3.30
C HIS A 396 -12.53 -44.36 3.83
N ARG A 397 -12.88 -44.70 5.06
CA ARG A 397 -12.61 -46.01 5.70
C ARG A 397 -11.13 -46.42 5.61
N GLY A 398 -10.23 -45.49 5.87
CA GLY A 398 -8.77 -45.72 5.84
C GLY A 398 -8.13 -45.73 4.43
N ARG A 399 -8.90 -45.47 3.35
CA ARG A 399 -8.32 -45.44 1.99
C ARG A 399 -7.58 -44.11 1.77
N ARG A 400 -6.26 -44.14 1.88
CA ARG A 400 -5.37 -42.96 1.79
C ARG A 400 -5.47 -42.22 0.48
N LYS A 401 -5.64 -42.92 -0.64
CA LYS A 401 -5.75 -42.32 -1.97
C LYS A 401 -7.01 -41.46 -2.11
N ASP A 402 -8.14 -41.97 -1.62
CA ASP A 402 -9.41 -41.25 -1.70
C ASP A 402 -9.43 -40.09 -0.70
N ALA A 403 -8.86 -40.29 0.51
CA ALA A 403 -8.72 -39.22 1.53
C ALA A 403 -7.77 -38.11 1.07
N SER A 404 -6.67 -38.42 0.38
CA SER A 404 -5.77 -37.40 -0.16
C SER A 404 -6.41 -36.55 -1.25
N THR A 405 -7.24 -37.15 -2.09
CA THR A 405 -8.01 -36.45 -3.12
C THR A 405 -9.05 -35.50 -2.50
N ASP A 406 -9.75 -35.94 -1.44
CA ASP A 406 -10.75 -35.16 -0.72
C ASP A 406 -10.13 -33.96 0.04
N LEU A 407 -8.89 -34.12 0.53
CA LEU A 407 -8.10 -33.09 1.20
C LEU A 407 -7.33 -32.16 0.23
N GLY A 408 -7.33 -32.45 -1.07
CA GLY A 408 -6.60 -31.68 -2.08
C GLY A 408 -5.08 -31.76 -1.96
N ILE A 409 -4.53 -32.80 -1.33
CA ILE A 409 -3.09 -33.01 -1.12
C ILE A 409 -2.61 -34.31 -1.79
N SER A 410 -1.27 -34.43 -2.05
CA SER A 410 -0.72 -35.64 -2.59
C SER A 410 -0.72 -36.78 -1.56
N GLU A 411 -0.88 -38.02 -2.00
CA GLU A 411 -0.83 -39.23 -1.15
C GLU A 411 0.47 -39.29 -0.31
N ARG A 412 1.59 -38.86 -0.89
CA ARG A 412 2.89 -38.78 -0.20
C ARG A 412 2.87 -37.72 0.92
N THR A 413 2.20 -36.61 0.70
CA THR A 413 2.05 -35.53 1.71
C THR A 413 1.16 -36.01 2.86
N LEU A 414 0.05 -36.70 2.54
CA LEU A 414 -0.85 -37.26 3.54
C LEU A 414 -0.12 -38.29 4.41
N TYR A 415 0.67 -39.20 3.81
CA TYR A 415 1.47 -40.21 4.54
C TYR A 415 2.46 -39.54 5.52
N ARG A 416 3.18 -38.52 5.06
CA ARG A 416 4.10 -37.77 5.92
C ARG A 416 3.37 -37.11 7.12
N LYS A 417 2.20 -36.54 6.89
CA LYS A 417 1.41 -35.86 7.93
C LYS A 417 0.76 -36.83 8.91
N ILE A 418 0.32 -37.99 8.47
CA ILE A 418 -0.16 -39.07 9.35
C ILE A 418 0.96 -39.51 10.32
N LYS A 419 2.21 -39.65 9.82
CA LYS A 419 3.35 -39.97 10.64
C LYS A 419 3.79 -38.84 11.55
N GLU A 420 3.69 -37.56 11.11
CA GLU A 420 4.05 -36.37 11.85
C GLU A 420 3.09 -36.12 13.04
N TYR A 421 1.80 -36.41 12.87
CA TYR A 421 0.76 -36.21 13.89
C TYR A 421 0.45 -37.47 14.69
N ASP A 422 1.21 -38.56 14.49
CA ASP A 422 1.07 -39.86 15.17
C ASP A 422 -0.40 -40.33 15.22
N ILE A 423 -1.02 -40.38 14.02
CA ILE A 423 -2.41 -40.81 13.84
C ILE A 423 -2.41 -42.32 13.64
N GLU A 424 -2.97 -43.03 14.62
CA GLU A 424 -3.23 -44.46 14.52
C GLU A 424 -4.36 -44.74 13.51
N GLU A 425 -4.17 -45.78 12.66
CA GLU A 425 -5.14 -46.16 11.61
C GLU A 425 -6.28 -47.03 12.13
#